data_fd4594e40a0472ddc42754b85166302b
#
_entry.id   fd4594e40a0472ddc42754b85166302b
#
_cell.length_a   1.000
_cell.length_b   1.000
_cell.length_c   1.000
_cell.angle_alpha   90.00
_cell.angle_beta   90.00
_cell.angle_gamma   90.00
#
_symmetry.space_group_name_H-M   'P 1'
#
loop_
_entity.id
_entity.type
_entity.pdbx_description
1 polymer ?
#
loop_
_entity_poly.entity_id
_entity_poly.type
_entity_poly.pdbx_seq_one_letter_code
_entity_poly.pdbx_strand_id
1 'polypeptide(L)'
;MSQLRILVDADACPVKEEIYRVAFRLEVPVVVVSNSRMRLPEHPLVSRMIVSDSFDAADDWIAEDCDASSVVITADILLADRCLKAGATVLANNGKPFTTASIGSAVATRAIMADLRAGGDSIGTQIGGPAPFSKADRSRFLSALDEALVRLARSANGR
;
A
#
# COMPACT_ATOMS: atom_id res chain seq x y z
N MET A 1 22.71 0.23 6.79
CA MET A 1 21.53 -0.62 6.93
C MET A 1 20.28 0.23 6.84
N SER A 2 19.36 -0.19 5.99
CA SER A 2 18.11 0.52 5.85
C SER A 2 17.25 0.30 7.09
N GLN A 3 16.68 1.37 7.58
CA GLN A 3 15.76 1.29 8.70
C GLN A 3 14.40 0.81 8.22
N LEU A 4 13.74 -0.01 9.04
CA LEU A 4 12.39 -0.43 8.78
C LEU A 4 11.46 0.78 8.74
N ARG A 5 10.59 0.85 7.74
CA ARG A 5 9.68 1.98 7.59
C ARG A 5 8.44 1.58 6.79
N ILE A 6 7.42 2.42 6.90
CA ILE A 6 6.18 2.22 6.16
C ILE A 6 6.04 3.37 5.15
N LEU A 7 5.79 3.03 3.90
CA LEU A 7 5.51 4.01 2.84
C LEU A 7 4.04 3.90 2.48
N VAL A 8 3.31 5.00 2.60
CA VAL A 8 1.87 5.02 2.37
C VAL A 8 1.56 5.78 1.09
N ASP A 9 0.94 5.08 0.14
CA ASP A 9 0.33 5.73 -1.01
C ASP A 9 -0.98 6.32 -0.52
N ALA A 10 -0.98 7.64 -0.33
CA ALA A 10 -2.04 8.30 0.43
C ALA A 10 -3.37 8.39 -0.32
N ASP A 11 -3.35 8.26 -1.64
CA ASP A 11 -4.58 8.32 -2.42
C ASP A 11 -5.49 7.15 -2.06
N ALA A 12 -6.71 7.47 -1.66
CA ALA A 12 -7.72 6.46 -1.34
C ALA A 12 -7.26 5.44 -0.30
N CYS A 13 -6.52 5.87 0.72
CA CYS A 13 -6.10 4.99 1.79
C CYS A 13 -7.03 5.15 3.01
N PRO A 14 -7.93 4.20 3.24
CA PRO A 14 -8.88 4.31 4.36
C PRO A 14 -8.32 3.84 5.70
N VAL A 15 -7.07 3.34 5.73
CA VAL A 15 -6.51 2.71 6.94
C VAL A 15 -5.37 3.51 7.56
N LYS A 16 -5.32 4.82 7.30
CA LYS A 16 -4.23 5.64 7.84
C LYS A 16 -4.15 5.58 9.36
N GLU A 17 -5.29 5.63 10.06
CA GLU A 17 -5.28 5.57 11.51
C GLU A 17 -4.75 4.24 12.02
N GLU A 18 -5.11 3.16 11.36
CA GLU A 18 -4.59 1.84 11.69
C GLU A 18 -3.08 1.78 11.49
N ILE A 19 -2.59 2.38 10.41
CA ILE A 19 -1.16 2.44 10.15
C ILE A 19 -0.44 3.17 11.29
N TYR A 20 -0.95 4.35 11.69
CA TYR A 20 -0.33 5.12 12.76
C TYR A 20 -0.32 4.34 14.07
N ARG A 21 -1.41 3.67 14.39
CA ARG A 21 -1.52 2.90 15.62
C ARG A 21 -0.43 1.83 15.72
N VAL A 22 -0.26 1.06 14.66
CA VAL A 22 0.77 0.01 14.65
C VAL A 22 2.17 0.62 14.64
N ALA A 23 2.36 1.65 13.83
CA ALA A 23 3.67 2.30 13.70
C ALA A 23 4.14 2.89 15.03
N PHE A 24 3.24 3.56 15.75
CA PHE A 24 3.61 4.17 17.03
C PHE A 24 3.95 3.12 18.07
N ARG A 25 3.19 2.03 18.10
CA ARG A 25 3.44 0.95 19.04
C ARG A 25 4.78 0.27 18.79
N LEU A 26 5.14 0.08 17.54
CA LEU A 26 6.37 -0.60 17.17
C LEU A 26 7.53 0.37 16.90
N GLU A 27 7.29 1.68 17.03
CA GLU A 27 8.27 2.73 16.80
C GLU A 27 8.88 2.67 15.39
N VAL A 28 8.01 2.54 14.39
CA VAL A 28 8.42 2.47 12.98
C VAL A 28 8.03 3.77 12.27
N PRO A 29 8.97 4.40 11.56
CA PRO A 29 8.66 5.62 10.81
C PRO A 29 7.67 5.37 9.69
N VAL A 30 6.81 6.36 9.46
CA VAL A 30 5.81 6.34 8.39
C VAL A 30 6.03 7.54 7.49
N VAL A 31 6.12 7.30 6.19
CA VAL A 31 6.18 8.37 5.20
C VAL A 31 4.89 8.33 4.40
N VAL A 32 4.11 9.40 4.49
CA VAL A 32 2.86 9.52 3.73
C VAL A 32 3.16 10.29 2.45
N VAL A 33 2.98 9.64 1.32
CA VAL A 33 3.32 10.19 0.01
C VAL A 33 2.05 10.63 -0.69
N SER A 34 1.97 11.89 -1.07
CA SER A 34 0.80 12.43 -1.77
C SER A 34 1.19 13.59 -2.67
N ASN A 35 0.31 13.95 -3.57
CA ASN A 35 0.51 15.12 -4.42
C ASN A 35 -0.13 16.38 -3.85
N SER A 36 -0.70 16.30 -2.66
CA SER A 36 -1.32 17.46 -2.01
C SER A 36 -1.09 17.41 -0.51
N ARG A 37 -1.23 18.57 0.13
CA ARG A 37 -1.13 18.60 1.57
C ARG A 37 -2.37 17.97 2.19
N MET A 38 -2.15 17.11 3.15
CA MET A 38 -3.23 16.52 3.93
C MET A 38 -2.88 16.61 5.41
N ARG A 39 -3.91 16.53 6.24
CA ARG A 39 -3.71 16.60 7.67
C ARG A 39 -3.09 15.30 8.16
N LEU A 40 -1.95 15.41 8.83
CA LEU A 40 -1.26 14.28 9.42
C LEU A 40 -1.11 14.53 10.91
N PRO A 41 -1.01 13.47 11.73
CA PRO A 41 -0.72 13.66 13.14
C PRO A 41 0.67 14.26 13.32
N GLU A 42 0.80 15.13 14.30
CA GLU A 42 2.10 15.68 14.66
C GLU A 42 2.83 14.66 15.54
N HIS A 43 3.75 13.95 14.94
CA HIS A 43 4.47 12.88 15.64
C HIS A 43 5.84 12.72 14.98
N PRO A 44 6.90 12.49 15.77
CA PRO A 44 8.25 12.33 15.20
C PRO A 44 8.36 11.22 14.17
N LEU A 45 7.54 10.18 14.28
CA LEU A 45 7.58 9.06 13.35
C LEU A 45 6.84 9.30 12.05
N VAL A 46 5.98 10.31 11.99
CA VAL A 46 5.17 10.57 10.80
C VAL A 46 5.75 11.74 10.02
N SER A 47 6.07 11.49 8.76
CA SER A 47 6.52 12.54 7.86
C SER A 47 5.73 12.47 6.57
N ARG A 48 5.78 13.55 5.80
CA ARG A 48 5.11 13.60 4.51
C ARG A 48 6.11 13.80 3.41
N MET A 49 5.82 13.23 2.26
CA MET A 49 6.52 13.52 1.03
C MET A 49 5.49 14.05 0.05
N ILE A 50 5.60 15.34 -0.27
CA ILE A 50 4.70 15.95 -1.25
C ILE A 50 5.41 15.90 -2.60
N VAL A 51 4.77 15.22 -3.55
CA VAL A 51 5.31 15.08 -4.90
C VAL A 51 4.52 15.98 -5.83
N SER A 52 4.98 16.11 -7.08
CA SER A 52 4.25 16.91 -8.05
C SER A 52 2.87 16.28 -8.32
N ASP A 53 1.97 17.05 -8.91
CA ASP A 53 0.64 16.53 -9.26
C ASP A 53 0.63 15.80 -10.60
N SER A 54 1.79 15.46 -11.15
CA SER A 54 1.90 14.57 -12.29
C SER A 54 1.26 13.23 -11.97
N PHE A 55 0.73 12.59 -12.98
CA PHE A 55 -0.06 11.38 -12.84
C PHE A 55 0.64 10.28 -12.04
N ASP A 56 1.91 10.04 -12.29
CA ASP A 56 2.64 8.94 -11.67
C ASP A 56 3.64 9.37 -10.60
N ALA A 57 3.60 10.63 -10.17
CA ALA A 57 4.66 11.15 -9.30
C ALA A 57 4.77 10.41 -7.97
N ALA A 58 3.65 10.12 -7.31
CA ALA A 58 3.66 9.40 -6.05
C ALA A 58 4.14 7.97 -6.25
N ASP A 59 3.64 7.31 -7.29
CA ASP A 59 4.03 5.93 -7.61
C ASP A 59 5.52 5.83 -7.90
N ASP A 60 6.04 6.76 -8.69
CA ASP A 60 7.46 6.76 -9.04
C ASP A 60 8.32 6.96 -7.80
N TRP A 61 7.93 7.91 -6.94
CA TRP A 61 8.69 8.17 -5.73
C TRP A 61 8.75 6.93 -4.83
N ILE A 62 7.60 6.29 -4.60
CA ILE A 62 7.54 5.11 -3.74
C ILE A 62 8.34 3.96 -4.34
N ALA A 63 8.18 3.71 -5.64
CA ALA A 63 8.86 2.59 -6.29
C ALA A 63 10.38 2.77 -6.30
N GLU A 64 10.85 3.99 -6.45
CA GLU A 64 12.28 4.27 -6.46
C GLU A 64 12.90 4.25 -5.06
N ASP A 65 12.12 4.60 -4.05
CA ASP A 65 12.64 4.76 -2.69
C ASP A 65 12.50 3.50 -1.84
N CYS A 66 11.57 2.61 -2.16
CA CYS A 66 11.34 1.42 -1.35
C CYS A 66 12.46 0.39 -1.50
N ASP A 67 12.63 -0.42 -0.47
CA ASP A 67 13.64 -1.47 -0.45
C ASP A 67 13.14 -2.64 0.43
N ALA A 68 14.04 -3.57 0.73
CA ALA A 68 13.68 -4.75 1.52
C ALA A 68 13.26 -4.43 2.95
N SER A 69 13.57 -3.23 3.44
CA SER A 69 13.18 -2.78 4.78
C SER A 69 11.89 -1.96 4.76
N SER A 70 11.21 -1.87 3.62
CA SER A 70 9.99 -1.07 3.48
C SER A 70 8.75 -1.96 3.46
N VAL A 71 7.70 -1.47 4.13
CA VAL A 71 6.35 -2.00 3.94
C VAL A 71 5.56 -0.92 3.20
N VAL A 72 5.05 -1.24 2.03
CA VAL A 72 4.31 -0.30 1.19
C VAL A 72 2.83 -0.61 1.28
N ILE A 73 2.02 0.42 1.53
CA ILE A 73 0.57 0.27 1.60
C ILE A 73 -0.02 0.96 0.38
N THR A 74 -0.63 0.20 -0.50
CA THR A 74 -1.22 0.74 -1.72
C THR A 74 -2.35 -0.15 -2.22
N ALA A 75 -3.27 0.43 -2.96
CA ALA A 75 -4.29 -0.31 -3.69
C ALA A 75 -3.96 -0.43 -5.18
N ASP A 76 -2.86 0.19 -5.62
CA ASP A 76 -2.48 0.19 -7.03
C ASP A 76 -1.63 -1.03 -7.34
N ILE A 77 -2.16 -1.91 -8.19
CA ILE A 77 -1.52 -3.17 -8.54
C ILE A 77 -0.20 -2.94 -9.27
N LEU A 78 -0.14 -1.94 -10.12
CA LEU A 78 1.08 -1.67 -10.89
C LEU A 78 2.19 -1.15 -9.99
N LEU A 79 1.85 -0.30 -9.04
CA LEU A 79 2.82 0.14 -8.05
C LEU A 79 3.28 -1.02 -7.17
N ALA A 80 2.35 -1.86 -6.75
CA ALA A 80 2.68 -3.05 -5.94
C ALA A 80 3.70 -3.93 -6.66
N ASP A 81 3.52 -4.15 -7.97
CA ASP A 81 4.45 -4.95 -8.76
C ASP A 81 5.85 -4.35 -8.75
N ARG A 82 5.95 -3.03 -8.95
CA ARG A 82 7.24 -2.34 -8.93
C ARG A 82 7.93 -2.47 -7.59
N CYS A 83 7.17 -2.31 -6.50
CA CYS A 83 7.72 -2.39 -5.15
C CYS A 83 8.17 -3.81 -4.80
N LEU A 84 7.43 -4.82 -5.23
CA LEU A 84 7.83 -6.20 -5.02
C LEU A 84 9.14 -6.51 -5.74
N LYS A 85 9.32 -5.99 -6.93
CA LYS A 85 10.58 -6.16 -7.67
C LYS A 85 11.76 -5.50 -6.97
N ALA A 86 11.49 -4.45 -6.20
CA ALA A 86 12.51 -3.80 -5.39
C ALA A 86 12.77 -4.51 -4.06
N GLY A 87 12.05 -5.57 -3.77
CA GLY A 87 12.21 -6.36 -2.55
C GLY A 87 11.33 -5.95 -1.39
N ALA A 88 10.46 -4.96 -1.55
CA ALA A 88 9.60 -4.48 -0.49
C ALA A 88 8.46 -5.45 -0.19
N THR A 89 7.94 -5.36 1.02
CA THR A 89 6.68 -6.02 1.39
C THR A 89 5.54 -5.07 1.04
N VAL A 90 4.51 -5.55 0.36
CA VAL A 90 3.41 -4.70 -0.08
C VAL A 90 2.08 -5.26 0.41
N LEU A 91 1.28 -4.40 1.05
CA LEU A 91 -0.02 -4.77 1.57
C LEU A 91 -1.11 -3.90 0.95
N ALA A 92 -2.22 -4.53 0.64
CA ALA A 92 -3.42 -3.79 0.26
C ALA A 92 -4.14 -3.25 1.49
N ASN A 93 -5.10 -2.36 1.29
CA ASN A 93 -5.83 -1.73 2.39
C ASN A 93 -6.60 -2.73 3.26
N ASN A 94 -6.93 -3.89 2.74
CA ASN A 94 -7.63 -4.93 3.49
C ASN A 94 -6.67 -5.92 4.16
N GLY A 95 -5.38 -5.67 4.10
CA GLY A 95 -4.38 -6.52 4.71
C GLY A 95 -3.88 -7.66 3.85
N LYS A 96 -4.41 -7.84 2.66
CA LYS A 96 -3.90 -8.89 1.78
C LYS A 96 -2.53 -8.53 1.25
N PRO A 97 -1.54 -9.39 1.42
CA PRO A 97 -0.23 -9.12 0.85
C PRO A 97 -0.27 -9.33 -0.66
N PHE A 98 0.40 -8.45 -1.38
CA PHE A 98 0.65 -8.68 -2.79
C PHE A 98 1.85 -9.61 -2.92
N THR A 99 1.73 -10.59 -3.79
CA THR A 99 2.82 -11.49 -4.16
C THR A 99 2.97 -11.47 -5.66
N THR A 100 4.10 -11.96 -6.15
CA THR A 100 4.32 -12.05 -7.59
C THR A 100 3.21 -12.84 -8.27
N ALA A 101 2.79 -13.94 -7.66
CA ALA A 101 1.72 -14.77 -8.21
C ALA A 101 0.37 -14.06 -8.19
N SER A 102 0.02 -13.40 -7.09
CA SER A 102 -1.27 -12.72 -6.99
C SER A 102 -1.33 -11.51 -7.91
N ILE A 103 -0.21 -10.84 -8.13
CA ILE A 103 -0.17 -9.70 -9.04
C ILE A 103 -0.37 -10.14 -10.48
N GLY A 104 0.27 -11.22 -10.89
CA GLY A 104 0.09 -11.76 -12.23
C GLY A 104 -1.39 -12.01 -12.54
N SER A 105 -2.08 -12.65 -11.60
CA SER A 105 -3.51 -12.90 -11.71
C SER A 105 -4.33 -11.61 -11.74
N ALA A 106 -4.02 -10.67 -10.87
CA ALA A 106 -4.76 -9.42 -10.77
C ALA A 106 -4.57 -8.55 -11.99
N VAL A 107 -3.36 -8.49 -12.55
CA VAL A 107 -3.09 -7.73 -13.76
C VAL A 107 -3.85 -8.34 -14.96
N ALA A 108 -3.85 -9.65 -15.05
CA ALA A 108 -4.58 -10.33 -16.12
C ALA A 108 -6.08 -10.06 -16.01
N THR A 109 -6.63 -10.14 -14.80
CA THR A 109 -8.05 -9.85 -14.58
C THR A 109 -8.38 -8.40 -14.95
N ARG A 110 -7.52 -7.47 -14.56
CA ARG A 110 -7.71 -6.07 -14.86
C ARG A 110 -7.71 -5.82 -16.37
N ALA A 111 -6.82 -6.47 -17.11
CA ALA A 111 -6.76 -6.35 -18.55
C ALA A 111 -8.04 -6.89 -19.21
N ILE A 112 -8.52 -8.02 -18.75
CA ILE A 112 -9.75 -8.60 -19.24
C ILE A 112 -10.94 -7.67 -18.98
N MET A 113 -11.03 -7.12 -17.79
CA MET A 113 -12.12 -6.21 -17.45
C MET A 113 -12.05 -4.91 -18.24
N ALA A 114 -10.86 -4.42 -18.54
CA ALA A 114 -10.70 -3.26 -19.40
C ALA A 114 -11.18 -3.54 -20.81
N ASP A 115 -10.89 -4.71 -21.36
CA ASP A 115 -11.36 -5.10 -22.66
C ASP A 115 -12.86 -5.19 -22.72
N LEU A 116 -13.47 -5.75 -21.69
CA LEU A 116 -14.93 -5.86 -21.61
C LEU A 116 -15.58 -4.48 -21.58
N ARG A 117 -15.01 -3.54 -20.86
CA ARG A 117 -15.51 -2.18 -20.82
C ARG A 117 -15.34 -1.47 -22.15
N ALA A 118 -14.22 -1.69 -22.81
CA ALA A 118 -13.96 -1.11 -24.12
C ALA A 118 -14.93 -1.64 -25.17
N GLY A 119 -15.47 -2.83 -24.98
CA GLY A 119 -16.48 -3.39 -25.84
C GLY A 119 -17.85 -2.71 -25.77
N GLY A 120 -17.96 -1.68 -24.94
CA GLY A 120 -19.18 -0.87 -24.90
C GLY A 120 -20.30 -1.43 -24.06
N ASP A 121 -20.08 -2.53 -23.44
CA ASP A 121 -21.10 -3.14 -22.63
C ASP A 121 -20.89 -2.82 -21.17
N SER A 122 -21.57 -1.82 -20.71
CA SER A 122 -21.44 -1.37 -19.34
C SER A 122 -22.48 -1.94 -18.40
N ILE A 123 -23.28 -2.86 -18.88
CA ILE A 123 -24.41 -3.34 -18.12
C ILE A 123 -24.00 -3.99 -16.82
N GLY A 124 -22.94 -4.71 -16.82
CA GLY A 124 -22.49 -5.42 -15.63
C GLY A 124 -21.84 -4.55 -14.58
N THR A 125 -21.57 -3.31 -14.91
CA THR A 125 -20.78 -2.48 -14.02
C THR A 125 -21.52 -2.08 -12.75
N GLN A 126 -22.82 -2.12 -12.77
CA GLN A 126 -23.58 -1.73 -11.61
C GLN A 126 -23.64 -2.77 -10.54
N ILE A 127 -23.31 -3.98 -10.89
CA ILE A 127 -23.36 -5.06 -9.93
C ILE A 127 -22.07 -5.14 -9.18
N GLY A 128 -21.01 -4.65 -9.75
CA GLY A 128 -19.72 -5.00 -9.28
C GLY A 128 -18.96 -3.95 -8.52
N GLY A 129 -19.59 -3.04 -7.88
CA GLY A 129 -18.83 -2.16 -7.01
C GLY A 129 -18.09 -3.00 -5.98
N PRO A 130 -16.83 -2.66 -5.62
CA PRO A 130 -16.19 -3.34 -4.51
C PRO A 130 -17.05 -3.19 -3.26
N ALA A 131 -17.10 -4.22 -2.45
CA ALA A 131 -17.83 -4.16 -1.20
C ALA A 131 -17.32 -2.98 -0.37
N PRO A 132 -18.19 -2.31 0.37
CA PRO A 132 -17.74 -1.24 1.25
C PRO A 132 -16.65 -1.73 2.20
N PHE A 133 -15.72 -0.86 2.49
CA PHE A 133 -14.63 -1.17 3.40
C PHE A 133 -15.20 -1.38 4.80
N SER A 134 -14.98 -2.56 5.38
CA SER A 134 -15.63 -2.98 6.61
C SER A 134 -14.70 -2.93 7.82
N LYS A 135 -15.29 -3.08 9.01
CA LYS A 135 -14.51 -3.23 10.24
C LYS A 135 -13.64 -4.49 10.19
N ALA A 136 -14.14 -5.54 9.56
CA ALA A 136 -13.37 -6.76 9.41
C ALA A 136 -12.13 -6.52 8.54
N ASP A 137 -12.27 -5.72 7.50
CA ASP A 137 -11.13 -5.34 6.66
C ASP A 137 -10.09 -4.56 7.47
N ARG A 138 -10.53 -3.63 8.31
CA ARG A 138 -9.63 -2.87 9.17
C ARG A 138 -8.88 -3.76 10.15
N SER A 139 -9.59 -4.71 10.76
CA SER A 139 -8.96 -5.66 11.69
C SER A 139 -7.93 -6.54 10.99
N ARG A 140 -8.27 -7.02 9.80
CA ARG A 140 -7.33 -7.83 9.02
C ARG A 140 -6.10 -7.02 8.64
N PHE A 141 -6.30 -5.74 8.29
CA PHE A 141 -5.18 -4.87 7.95
C PHE A 141 -4.27 -4.65 9.17
N LEU A 142 -4.85 -4.35 10.34
CA LEU A 142 -4.06 -4.17 11.56
C LEU A 142 -3.19 -5.39 11.84
N SER A 143 -3.77 -6.57 11.78
CA SER A 143 -3.04 -7.81 12.03
C SER A 143 -1.96 -8.06 10.99
N ALA A 144 -2.27 -7.81 9.73
CA ALA A 144 -1.32 -8.05 8.65
C ALA A 144 -0.13 -7.10 8.72
N LEU A 145 -0.37 -5.83 9.02
CA LEU A 145 0.70 -4.85 9.14
C LEU A 145 1.60 -5.16 10.33
N ASP A 146 1.00 -5.45 11.48
CA ASP A 146 1.73 -5.85 12.68
C ASP A 146 2.64 -7.04 12.38
N GLU A 147 2.07 -8.07 11.81
CA GLU A 147 2.80 -9.30 11.49
C GLU A 147 3.94 -9.04 10.51
N ALA A 148 3.69 -8.24 9.48
CA ALA A 148 4.72 -7.91 8.49
C ALA A 148 5.89 -7.17 9.14
N LEU A 149 5.59 -6.19 9.98
CA LEU A 149 6.64 -5.40 10.63
C LEU A 149 7.44 -6.24 11.62
N VAL A 150 6.76 -7.08 12.39
CA VAL A 150 7.44 -7.96 13.35
C VAL A 150 8.36 -8.94 12.61
N ARG A 151 7.88 -9.49 11.51
CA ARG A 151 8.69 -10.42 10.71
C ARG A 151 9.93 -9.75 10.15
N LEU A 152 9.78 -8.54 9.62
CA LEU A 152 10.91 -7.80 9.07
C LEU A 152 11.90 -7.40 10.16
N ALA A 153 11.41 -7.00 11.33
CA ALA A 153 12.29 -6.67 12.45
C ALA A 153 13.09 -7.88 12.91
N ARG A 154 12.48 -9.05 12.94
CA ARG A 154 13.19 -10.28 13.30
C ARG A 154 14.24 -10.63 12.27
N SER A 155 13.94 -10.46 10.98
CA SER A 155 14.91 -10.72 9.93
C SER A 155 16.11 -9.82 10.05
N ALA A 156 15.91 -8.53 10.39
CA ALA A 156 16.99 -7.58 10.56
C ALA A 156 17.85 -7.91 11.77
N ASN A 157 17.23 -8.42 12.85
CA ASN A 157 17.93 -8.70 14.11
C ASN A 157 18.43 -10.14 14.24
N GLY A 158 17.97 -11.02 13.36
CA GLY A 158 18.23 -12.45 13.45
C GLY A 158 19.53 -12.90 12.81
N ARG A 159 20.50 -12.04 12.66
CA ARG A 159 21.77 -12.39 12.02
C ARG A 159 22.91 -12.51 12.97
#